data_67d0c3118d7b2dbc10d4030a15c45b5e
#
_entry.id   67d0c3118d7b2dbc10d4030a15c45b5e
#
_cell.length_a   1.000
_cell.length_b   1.000
_cell.length_c   1.000
_cell.angle_alpha   90.00
_cell.angle_beta   90.00
_cell.angle_gamma   90.00
#
_symmetry.space_group_name_H-M   'P 1'
#
loop_
_entity.id
_entity.type
_entity.pdbx_description
1 polymer ?
#
loop_
_entity_poly.entity_id
_entity_poly.type
_entity_poly.pdbx_seq_one_letter_code
_entity_poly.pdbx_strand_id
1 'polypeptide(L)'
;MQFSLFDSDITDTNQPDSSVKTLPLAEADVKYYPRAIATDSANHYFHALKRELPWRQDAIRLFGKSINIPRLQSWHGDPECTYTYSNLTLKPNSWTDSLQRLRVLCETLSNTSFNCVLANWYRDGNDSMSFHADDEVELGINPTIASVTLGEARPFVFKHKESKATYTQVLEHGSVLIMAGTTQSHYLHGIAKTAKPIGGRINLTFRHLIPRNR
;
A
#
# COMPACT_ATOMS: atom_id res chain seq x y z
N MET A 1 -26.65 -9.18 16.66
CA MET A 1 -26.19 -10.36 15.87
C MET A 1 -24.68 -10.26 15.78
N GLN A 2 -23.99 -11.15 16.47
CA GLN A 2 -22.53 -11.15 16.56
C GLN A 2 -22.03 -11.99 15.38
N PHE A 3 -21.46 -11.33 14.36
CA PHE A 3 -20.81 -12.05 13.28
C PHE A 3 -19.49 -12.62 13.80
N SER A 4 -19.42 -13.95 13.94
CA SER A 4 -18.18 -14.67 14.17
C SER A 4 -17.27 -14.49 12.96
N LEU A 5 -16.11 -13.84 13.16
CA LEU A 5 -15.12 -13.54 12.12
C LEU A 5 -14.24 -14.74 11.71
N PHE A 6 -14.51 -15.92 12.27
CA PHE A 6 -13.74 -17.12 12.01
C PHE A 6 -14.70 -18.30 11.81
N ASP A 7 -15.00 -18.59 10.56
CA ASP A 7 -15.56 -19.89 10.20
C ASP A 7 -14.42 -20.92 10.36
N SER A 8 -14.51 -21.67 11.45
CA SER A 8 -13.52 -22.64 11.87
C SER A 8 -13.79 -23.97 11.17
N ASP A 9 -13.28 -24.17 9.94
CA ASP A 9 -13.11 -25.52 9.39
C ASP A 9 -12.12 -25.58 8.22
N ILE A 10 -10.94 -24.93 8.38
CA ILE A 10 -9.74 -25.31 7.63
C ILE A 10 -8.63 -25.43 8.66
N THR A 11 -8.14 -26.64 8.88
CA THR A 11 -6.91 -26.87 9.66
C THR A 11 -5.74 -26.28 8.90
N ASP A 12 -5.58 -24.96 9.03
CA ASP A 12 -4.53 -24.20 8.39
C ASP A 12 -3.25 -24.31 9.22
N THR A 13 -2.30 -25.12 8.75
CA THR A 13 -0.94 -25.20 9.30
C THR A 13 -0.15 -23.90 9.09
N ASN A 14 -0.75 -22.88 8.48
CA ASN A 14 -0.16 -21.59 8.14
C ASN A 14 -0.84 -20.44 8.88
N GLN A 15 -0.89 -20.51 10.19
CA GLN A 15 -1.39 -19.37 11.00
C GLN A 15 -0.61 -18.09 10.68
N PRO A 16 -1.28 -16.93 10.62
CA PRO A 16 -0.57 -15.66 10.46
C PRO A 16 0.44 -15.52 11.61
N ASP A 17 1.67 -15.21 11.24
CA ASP A 17 2.73 -14.95 12.22
C ASP A 17 2.51 -13.55 12.78
N SER A 18 2.18 -13.46 14.06
CA SER A 18 2.03 -12.19 14.77
C SER A 18 3.38 -11.49 15.04
N SER A 19 4.51 -12.05 14.57
CA SER A 19 5.80 -11.41 14.75
C SER A 19 5.85 -10.08 14.02
N VAL A 20 6.09 -9.02 14.77
CA VAL A 20 6.33 -7.68 14.24
C VAL A 20 7.81 -7.37 14.30
N LYS A 21 8.35 -6.81 13.22
CA LYS A 21 9.73 -6.32 13.15
C LYS A 21 9.71 -4.79 13.07
N THR A 22 10.27 -4.11 14.07
CA THR A 22 10.57 -2.69 13.93
C THR A 22 11.82 -2.54 13.07
N LEU A 23 11.72 -1.78 11.97
CA LEU A 23 12.88 -1.58 11.09
C LEU A 23 13.86 -0.59 11.72
N PRO A 24 15.19 -0.83 11.61
CA PRO A 24 16.22 0.00 12.22
C PRO A 24 16.48 1.27 11.39
N LEU A 25 15.46 2.12 11.28
CA LEU A 25 15.51 3.39 10.56
C LEU A 25 15.54 4.53 11.58
N ALA A 26 16.59 5.34 11.59
CA ALA A 26 16.67 6.51 12.44
C ALA A 26 15.55 7.51 12.08
N GLU A 27 14.99 8.19 13.08
CA GLU A 27 13.96 9.20 12.87
C GLU A 27 12.72 8.70 12.09
N ALA A 28 12.39 7.39 12.25
CA ALA A 28 11.24 6.76 11.60
C ALA A 28 10.56 5.77 12.53
N ASP A 29 9.25 5.61 12.38
CA ASP A 29 8.46 4.56 13.02
C ASP A 29 7.93 3.62 11.93
N VAL A 30 8.66 2.53 11.71
CA VAL A 30 8.31 1.56 10.66
C VAL A 30 8.23 0.17 11.25
N LYS A 31 7.03 -0.44 11.14
CA LYS A 31 6.76 -1.80 11.60
C LYS A 31 6.44 -2.69 10.41
N TYR A 32 7.07 -3.85 10.36
CA TYR A 32 6.88 -4.84 9.31
C TYR A 32 6.31 -6.14 9.89
N TYR A 33 5.21 -6.60 9.33
CA TYR A 33 4.50 -7.83 9.67
C TYR A 33 4.63 -8.79 8.49
N PRO A 34 5.57 -9.76 8.52
CA PRO A 34 5.92 -10.57 7.35
C PRO A 34 4.78 -11.48 6.87
N ARG A 35 3.96 -11.99 7.76
CA ARG A 35 2.83 -12.87 7.47
C ARG A 35 1.57 -12.41 8.20
N ALA A 36 1.21 -11.14 8.02
CA ALA A 36 -0.02 -10.58 8.59
C ALA A 36 -1.28 -11.25 8.04
N ILE A 37 -1.18 -11.82 6.84
CA ILE A 37 -2.26 -12.51 6.13
C ILE A 37 -1.76 -13.93 5.81
N ALA A 38 -2.53 -14.96 6.20
CA ALA A 38 -2.24 -16.36 5.87
C ALA A 38 -2.13 -16.54 4.34
N THR A 39 -1.25 -17.42 3.90
CA THR A 39 -0.92 -17.59 2.47
C THR A 39 -2.15 -17.83 1.59
N ASP A 40 -3.07 -18.71 2.01
CA ASP A 40 -4.27 -19.02 1.23
C ASP A 40 -5.21 -17.81 1.13
N SER A 41 -5.38 -17.08 2.22
CA SER A 41 -6.15 -15.84 2.22
C SER A 41 -5.49 -14.77 1.35
N ALA A 42 -4.16 -14.64 1.40
CA ALA A 42 -3.41 -13.70 0.58
C ALA A 42 -3.51 -14.06 -0.91
N ASN A 43 -3.45 -15.34 -1.27
CA ASN A 43 -3.72 -15.84 -2.63
C ASN A 43 -5.13 -15.49 -3.08
N HIS A 44 -6.12 -15.74 -2.21
CA HIS A 44 -7.52 -15.40 -2.49
C HIS A 44 -7.66 -13.90 -2.79
N TYR A 45 -7.13 -13.00 -1.91
CA TYR A 45 -7.19 -11.56 -2.13
C TYR A 45 -6.45 -11.12 -3.39
N PHE A 46 -5.27 -11.70 -3.69
CA PHE A 46 -4.55 -11.37 -4.91
C PHE A 46 -5.39 -11.62 -6.16
N HIS A 47 -6.03 -12.80 -6.25
CA HIS A 47 -6.86 -13.16 -7.39
C HIS A 47 -8.19 -12.39 -7.44
N ALA A 48 -8.81 -12.14 -6.29
CA ALA A 48 -10.03 -11.34 -6.19
C ALA A 48 -9.79 -9.90 -6.67
N LEU A 49 -8.82 -9.20 -6.08
CA LEU A 49 -8.51 -7.81 -6.42
C LEU A 49 -8.06 -7.64 -7.87
N LYS A 50 -7.32 -8.64 -8.41
CA LYS A 50 -6.94 -8.63 -9.83
C LYS A 50 -8.15 -8.59 -10.77
N ARG A 51 -9.28 -9.23 -10.41
CA ARG A 51 -10.52 -9.28 -11.20
C ARG A 51 -11.47 -8.14 -10.89
N GLU A 52 -11.55 -7.72 -9.62
CA GLU A 52 -12.59 -6.82 -9.12
C GLU A 52 -12.26 -5.35 -9.37
N LEU A 53 -10.97 -4.97 -9.28
CA LEU A 53 -10.61 -3.57 -9.33
C LEU A 53 -10.59 -3.04 -10.78
N PRO A 54 -11.08 -1.81 -11.01
CA PRO A 54 -11.04 -1.15 -12.31
C PRO A 54 -9.64 -0.60 -12.59
N TRP A 55 -8.71 -1.50 -12.90
CA TRP A 55 -7.32 -1.16 -13.19
C TRP A 55 -7.18 -0.26 -14.41
N ARG A 56 -6.40 0.81 -14.27
CA ARG A 56 -6.07 1.71 -15.37
C ARG A 56 -4.58 2.08 -15.33
N GLN A 57 -4.03 2.43 -16.48
CA GLN A 57 -2.69 2.98 -16.60
C GLN A 57 -2.77 4.48 -16.76
N ASP A 58 -2.40 5.22 -15.71
CA ASP A 58 -2.37 6.67 -15.77
C ASP A 58 -1.10 7.17 -16.44
N ALA A 59 -1.10 8.43 -16.91
CA ALA A 59 0.05 9.10 -17.46
C ALA A 59 0.36 10.36 -16.65
N ILE A 60 1.65 10.64 -16.50
CA ILE A 60 2.16 11.88 -15.90
C ILE A 60 2.82 12.74 -16.96
N ARG A 61 2.76 14.07 -16.81
CA ARG A 61 3.53 14.99 -17.62
C ARG A 61 4.91 15.19 -17.01
N LEU A 62 5.95 14.80 -17.72
CA LEU A 62 7.34 15.00 -17.32
C LEU A 62 8.10 15.69 -18.46
N PHE A 63 8.72 16.87 -18.19
CA PHE A 63 9.41 17.67 -19.19
C PHE A 63 8.60 17.90 -20.48
N GLY A 64 7.30 18.22 -20.34
CA GLY A 64 6.39 18.47 -21.45
C GLY A 64 5.89 17.21 -22.20
N LYS A 65 6.39 16.02 -21.88
CA LYS A 65 5.97 14.75 -22.48
C LYS A 65 4.99 14.01 -21.58
N SER A 66 3.99 13.37 -22.17
CA SER A 66 3.11 12.44 -21.47
C SER A 66 3.80 11.07 -21.40
N ILE A 67 4.01 10.55 -20.19
CA ILE A 67 4.66 9.27 -19.94
C ILE A 67 3.73 8.41 -19.10
N ASN A 68 3.40 7.22 -19.59
CA ASN A 68 2.63 6.26 -18.80
C ASN A 68 3.40 5.83 -17.55
N ILE A 69 2.73 5.84 -16.40
CA ILE A 69 3.33 5.30 -15.18
C ILE A 69 3.56 3.80 -15.35
N PRO A 70 4.71 3.28 -14.89
CA PRO A 70 5.06 1.87 -15.05
C PRO A 70 4.35 0.99 -13.99
N ARG A 71 3.04 0.93 -14.03
CA ARG A 71 2.14 0.08 -13.25
C ARG A 71 0.69 0.41 -13.60
N LEU A 72 -0.24 -0.43 -13.16
CA LEU A 72 -1.67 -0.11 -13.16
C LEU A 72 -2.08 0.40 -11.78
N GLN A 73 -3.11 1.25 -11.75
CA GLN A 73 -3.63 1.82 -10.51
C GLN A 73 -5.15 1.70 -10.44
N SER A 74 -5.66 1.64 -9.21
CA SER A 74 -7.08 1.80 -8.91
C SER A 74 -7.21 2.49 -7.55
N TRP A 75 -8.01 3.57 -7.47
CA TRP A 75 -8.19 4.33 -6.25
C TRP A 75 -9.60 4.14 -5.70
N HIS A 76 -9.69 3.80 -4.41
CA HIS A 76 -10.92 3.54 -3.68
C HIS A 76 -10.96 4.31 -2.37
N GLY A 77 -12.15 4.61 -1.87
CA GLY A 77 -12.27 5.32 -0.60
C GLY A 77 -13.71 5.71 -0.25
N ASP A 78 -13.84 6.38 0.87
CA ASP A 78 -15.09 6.96 1.31
C ASP A 78 -15.46 8.13 0.37
N PRO A 79 -16.77 8.44 0.19
CA PRO A 79 -17.21 9.42 -0.81
C PRO A 79 -16.61 10.83 -0.66
N GLU A 80 -16.25 11.21 0.57
CA GLU A 80 -15.59 12.48 0.89
C GLU A 80 -14.11 12.55 0.48
N CYS A 81 -13.48 11.43 0.20
CA CYS A 81 -12.10 11.36 -0.32
C CYS A 81 -12.02 11.86 -1.76
N THR A 82 -12.59 13.02 -2.03
CA THR A 82 -12.56 13.66 -3.34
C THR A 82 -11.29 14.50 -3.44
N TYR A 83 -10.50 14.26 -4.47
CA TYR A 83 -9.29 15.01 -4.73
C TYR A 83 -9.46 15.90 -5.97
N THR A 84 -9.26 17.20 -5.83
CA THR A 84 -9.34 18.13 -6.96
C THR A 84 -7.95 18.59 -7.36
N TYR A 85 -7.53 18.24 -8.56
CA TYR A 85 -6.27 18.66 -9.15
C TYR A 85 -6.51 19.33 -10.50
N SER A 86 -5.99 20.55 -10.70
CA SER A 86 -6.11 21.30 -11.96
C SER A 86 -7.53 21.35 -12.53
N ASN A 87 -8.54 21.64 -11.71
CA ASN A 87 -9.97 21.63 -12.03
C ASN A 87 -10.58 20.25 -12.39
N LEU A 88 -9.83 19.15 -12.23
CA LEU A 88 -10.33 17.79 -12.34
C LEU A 88 -10.63 17.25 -10.95
N THR A 89 -11.89 16.97 -10.69
CA THR A 89 -12.32 16.30 -9.44
C THR A 89 -12.25 14.80 -9.64
N LEU A 90 -11.31 14.14 -8.99
CA LEU A 90 -11.21 12.69 -8.95
C LEU A 90 -12.03 12.17 -7.76
N LYS A 91 -12.99 11.30 -8.06
CA LYS A 91 -13.78 10.60 -7.05
C LYS A 91 -13.20 9.18 -6.88
N PRO A 92 -13.11 8.67 -5.64
CA PRO A 92 -12.71 7.29 -5.42
C PRO A 92 -13.78 6.33 -5.96
N ASN A 93 -13.36 5.15 -6.38
CA ASN A 93 -14.28 4.03 -6.55
C ASN A 93 -14.78 3.58 -5.16
N SER A 94 -15.94 2.95 -5.12
CA SER A 94 -16.47 2.36 -3.89
C SER A 94 -15.55 1.24 -3.37
N TRP A 95 -15.57 1.03 -2.08
CA TRP A 95 -14.91 -0.11 -1.45
C TRP A 95 -15.48 -1.43 -1.98
N THR A 96 -14.61 -2.41 -2.25
CA THR A 96 -15.02 -3.80 -2.40
C THR A 96 -14.94 -4.52 -1.05
N ASP A 97 -15.59 -5.66 -0.91
CA ASP A 97 -15.52 -6.46 0.33
C ASP A 97 -14.07 -6.86 0.66
N SER A 98 -13.28 -7.21 -0.36
CA SER A 98 -11.86 -7.54 -0.21
C SER A 98 -11.07 -6.37 0.36
N LEU A 99 -11.28 -5.16 -0.17
CA LEU A 99 -10.60 -3.94 0.32
C LEU A 99 -11.03 -3.57 1.75
N GLN A 100 -12.33 -3.71 2.08
CA GLN A 100 -12.82 -3.41 3.42
C GLN A 100 -12.22 -4.35 4.48
N ARG A 101 -12.14 -5.66 4.19
CA ARG A 101 -11.52 -6.64 5.10
C ARG A 101 -10.04 -6.32 5.34
N LEU A 102 -9.30 -5.99 4.28
CA LEU A 102 -7.88 -5.60 4.39
C LEU A 102 -7.69 -4.25 5.09
N ARG A 103 -8.63 -3.30 4.93
CA ARG A 103 -8.68 -2.05 5.68
C ARG A 103 -8.76 -2.32 7.19
N VAL A 104 -9.73 -3.14 7.63
CA VAL A 104 -9.92 -3.49 9.05
C VAL A 104 -8.65 -4.13 9.63
N LEU A 105 -7.99 -5.03 8.90
CA LEU A 105 -6.71 -5.59 9.32
C LEU A 105 -5.65 -4.49 9.53
N CYS A 106 -5.49 -3.59 8.56
CA CYS A 106 -4.52 -2.50 8.65
C CYS A 106 -4.83 -1.54 9.80
N GLU A 107 -6.10 -1.21 10.02
CA GLU A 107 -6.55 -0.38 11.14
C GLU A 107 -6.24 -1.03 12.49
N THR A 108 -6.45 -2.35 12.60
CA THR A 108 -6.11 -3.12 13.81
C THR A 108 -4.59 -3.11 14.08
N LEU A 109 -3.76 -3.31 13.04
CA LEU A 109 -2.30 -3.37 13.19
C LEU A 109 -1.67 -1.99 13.49
N SER A 110 -2.28 -0.91 12.98
CA SER A 110 -1.75 0.45 13.12
C SER A 110 -2.40 1.25 14.24
N ASN A 111 -3.53 0.79 14.77
CA ASN A 111 -4.40 1.55 15.68
C ASN A 111 -4.79 2.93 15.09
N THR A 112 -5.05 2.97 13.78
CA THR A 112 -5.36 4.19 13.03
C THR A 112 -6.44 3.88 12.00
N SER A 113 -7.42 4.78 11.83
CA SER A 113 -8.44 4.62 10.79
C SER A 113 -7.94 5.06 9.42
N PHE A 114 -8.45 4.42 8.37
CA PHE A 114 -8.16 4.77 6.98
C PHE A 114 -9.46 5.02 6.21
N ASN A 115 -9.48 6.01 5.34
CA ASN A 115 -10.65 6.35 4.53
C ASN A 115 -10.42 6.24 3.02
N CYS A 116 -9.19 5.90 2.60
CA CYS A 116 -8.90 5.61 1.20
C CYS A 116 -7.78 4.60 1.03
N VAL A 117 -7.69 4.03 -0.17
CA VAL A 117 -6.62 3.13 -0.58
C VAL A 117 -6.26 3.35 -2.04
N LEU A 118 -4.97 3.48 -2.31
CA LEU A 118 -4.42 3.40 -3.65
C LEU A 118 -3.90 1.99 -3.88
N ALA A 119 -4.55 1.27 -4.80
CA ALA A 119 -4.08 -0.03 -5.26
C ALA A 119 -3.13 0.17 -6.45
N ASN A 120 -1.96 -0.47 -6.41
CA ASN A 120 -0.96 -0.49 -7.47
C ASN A 120 -0.72 -1.94 -7.90
N TRP A 121 -0.89 -2.24 -9.18
CA TRP A 121 -0.55 -3.54 -9.74
C TRP A 121 0.72 -3.42 -10.59
N TYR A 122 1.80 -4.01 -10.09
CA TYR A 122 3.05 -4.24 -10.79
C TYR A 122 2.92 -5.57 -11.54
N ARG A 123 2.85 -5.54 -12.87
CA ARG A 123 2.56 -6.71 -13.72
C ARG A 123 3.74 -7.68 -13.79
N ASP A 124 4.95 -7.11 -13.76
CA ASP A 124 6.22 -7.83 -13.83
C ASP A 124 7.39 -6.96 -13.32
N GLY A 125 8.62 -7.36 -13.64
CA GLY A 125 9.84 -6.64 -13.25
C GLY A 125 10.04 -5.27 -13.90
N ASN A 126 9.36 -4.96 -15.02
CA ASN A 126 9.44 -3.66 -15.69
C ASN A 126 8.64 -2.58 -14.96
N ASP A 127 7.64 -2.99 -14.19
CA ASP A 127 6.85 -2.06 -13.39
C ASP A 127 7.59 -1.65 -12.11
N SER A 128 7.45 -0.38 -11.74
CA SER A 128 8.23 0.24 -10.68
C SER A 128 7.50 1.44 -10.05
N MET A 129 8.05 1.91 -8.92
CA MET A 129 7.69 3.17 -8.28
C MET A 129 8.96 3.93 -7.98
N SER A 130 9.08 5.13 -8.51
CA SER A 130 10.20 6.04 -8.22
C SER A 130 10.22 6.42 -6.74
N PHE A 131 11.37 6.89 -6.25
CA PHE A 131 11.48 7.41 -4.89
C PHE A 131 10.54 8.59 -4.67
N HIS A 132 9.68 8.48 -3.66
CA HIS A 132 8.72 9.48 -3.22
C HIS A 132 8.49 9.37 -1.72
N ALA A 133 7.82 10.32 -1.12
CA ALA A 133 7.21 10.22 0.20
C ALA A 133 5.70 10.42 0.05
N ASP A 134 4.93 9.87 0.98
CA ASP A 134 3.50 10.12 1.13
C ASP A 134 3.35 11.32 2.09
N ASP A 135 3.67 12.52 1.62
CA ASP A 135 3.73 13.78 2.39
C ASP A 135 2.82 14.88 1.83
N GLU A 136 1.79 14.50 1.09
CA GLU A 136 0.77 15.41 0.61
C GLU A 136 0.04 16.09 1.77
N VAL A 137 -0.29 17.38 1.60
CA VAL A 137 -0.93 18.20 2.64
C VAL A 137 -2.23 17.58 3.17
N GLU A 138 -2.95 16.88 2.31
CA GLU A 138 -4.20 16.19 2.64
C GLU A 138 -4.02 15.00 3.60
N LEU A 139 -2.81 14.49 3.75
CA LEU A 139 -2.48 13.43 4.71
C LEU A 139 -2.18 13.98 6.12
N GLY A 140 -2.02 15.30 6.25
CA GLY A 140 -1.68 15.94 7.51
C GLY A 140 -0.21 15.75 7.91
N ILE A 141 0.05 16.05 9.19
CA ILE A 141 1.41 15.95 9.77
C ILE A 141 1.63 14.52 10.28
N ASN A 142 2.79 13.95 9.94
CA ASN A 142 3.19 12.61 10.39
C ASN A 142 2.12 11.52 10.10
N PRO A 143 1.72 11.35 8.84
CA PRO A 143 0.66 10.41 8.50
C PRO A 143 1.06 8.96 8.80
N THR A 144 0.06 8.17 9.20
CA THR A 144 0.20 6.71 9.26
C THR A 144 -0.24 6.13 7.92
N ILE A 145 0.65 5.34 7.31
CA ILE A 145 0.42 4.67 6.03
C ILE A 145 0.53 3.16 6.25
N ALA A 146 -0.47 2.41 5.82
CA ALA A 146 -0.41 0.95 5.83
C ALA A 146 -0.27 0.41 4.39
N SER A 147 0.74 -0.44 4.17
CA SER A 147 1.06 -0.99 2.86
C SER A 147 0.95 -2.52 2.89
N VAL A 148 -0.06 -3.08 2.21
CA VAL A 148 -0.25 -4.53 2.06
C VAL A 148 0.43 -4.99 0.77
N THR A 149 1.13 -6.12 0.83
CA THR A 149 1.74 -6.76 -0.35
C THR A 149 1.11 -8.11 -0.63
N LEU A 150 0.63 -8.30 -1.87
CA LEU A 150 0.07 -9.54 -2.37
C LEU A 150 0.78 -9.93 -3.69
N GLY A 151 1.10 -11.21 -3.85
CA GLY A 151 1.82 -11.74 -5.02
C GLY A 151 3.33 -11.70 -4.84
N GLU A 152 4.07 -11.34 -5.89
CA GLU A 152 5.54 -11.44 -5.91
C GLU A 152 6.22 -10.55 -4.88
N ALA A 153 7.22 -11.08 -4.19
CA ALA A 153 8.01 -10.33 -3.23
C ALA A 153 8.94 -9.34 -3.93
N ARG A 154 8.97 -8.09 -3.47
CA ARG A 154 9.81 -7.03 -4.07
C ARG A 154 10.63 -6.31 -3.02
N PRO A 155 11.91 -6.00 -3.32
CA PRO A 155 12.69 -5.07 -2.51
C PRO A 155 12.02 -3.68 -2.48
N PHE A 156 11.77 -3.20 -1.27
CA PHE A 156 11.28 -1.86 -0.98
C PHE A 156 12.42 -1.09 -0.33
N VAL A 157 12.86 -0.02 -0.96
CA VAL A 157 14.04 0.73 -0.55
C VAL A 157 13.62 2.01 0.13
N PHE A 158 14.04 2.19 1.36
CA PHE A 158 14.01 3.48 2.06
C PHE A 158 15.32 4.22 1.78
N LYS A 159 15.23 5.53 1.53
CA LYS A 159 16.36 6.42 1.32
C LYS A 159 16.20 7.65 2.20
N HIS A 160 17.08 7.84 3.16
CA HIS A 160 17.06 9.02 4.02
C HIS A 160 17.24 10.31 3.22
N LYS A 161 16.39 11.31 3.44
CA LYS A 161 16.38 12.55 2.61
C LYS A 161 17.68 13.36 2.75
N GLU A 162 18.31 13.40 3.93
CA GLU A 162 19.54 14.14 4.18
C GLU A 162 20.81 13.30 3.95
N SER A 163 21.00 12.24 4.74
CA SER A 163 22.23 11.43 4.70
C SER A 163 22.38 10.60 3.45
N LYS A 164 21.29 10.40 2.67
CA LYS A 164 21.19 9.51 1.49
C LYS A 164 21.43 8.02 1.82
N ALA A 165 21.58 7.67 3.09
CA ALA A 165 21.66 6.26 3.52
C ALA A 165 20.42 5.49 3.07
N THR A 166 20.60 4.23 2.70
CA THR A 166 19.52 3.37 2.20
C THR A 166 19.36 2.15 3.11
N TYR A 167 18.09 1.73 3.25
CA TYR A 167 17.72 0.48 3.89
C TYR A 167 16.75 -0.26 2.97
N THR A 168 16.92 -1.56 2.84
CA THR A 168 16.04 -2.38 1.97
C THR A 168 15.32 -3.42 2.80
N GLN A 169 13.99 -3.41 2.72
CA GLN A 169 13.10 -4.45 3.23
C GLN A 169 12.46 -5.18 2.07
N VAL A 170 12.59 -6.50 2.02
CA VAL A 170 11.80 -7.30 1.07
C VAL A 170 10.38 -7.39 1.61
N LEU A 171 9.41 -6.94 0.81
CA LEU A 171 7.99 -7.03 1.14
C LEU A 171 7.44 -8.32 0.54
N GLU A 172 7.14 -9.27 1.42
CA GLU A 172 6.71 -10.62 1.05
C GLU A 172 5.20 -10.70 0.83
N HIS A 173 4.76 -11.80 0.20
CA HIS A 173 3.34 -12.10 0.00
C HIS A 173 2.60 -12.21 1.34
N GLY A 174 1.47 -11.51 1.49
CA GLY A 174 0.68 -11.48 2.73
C GLY A 174 1.27 -10.58 3.82
N SER A 175 2.33 -9.82 3.51
CA SER A 175 2.93 -8.90 4.48
C SER A 175 2.20 -7.55 4.55
N VAL A 176 2.33 -6.91 5.72
CA VAL A 176 1.90 -5.52 5.95
C VAL A 176 3.07 -4.71 6.48
N LEU A 177 3.29 -3.53 5.90
CA LEU A 177 4.24 -2.54 6.36
C LEU A 177 3.48 -1.32 6.87
N ILE A 178 3.70 -0.91 8.11
CA ILE A 178 3.16 0.33 8.68
C ILE A 178 4.28 1.35 8.75
N MET A 179 4.08 2.50 8.14
CA MET A 179 4.96 3.67 8.21
C MET A 179 4.22 4.77 8.97
N ALA A 180 4.75 5.21 10.10
CA ALA A 180 4.12 6.20 10.97
C ALA A 180 5.12 7.25 11.45
N GLY A 181 4.68 8.17 12.31
CA GLY A 181 5.52 9.22 12.87
C GLY A 181 6.18 10.06 11.79
N THR A 182 7.42 10.42 12.00
CA THR A 182 8.20 11.29 11.09
C THR A 182 8.76 10.58 9.86
N THR A 183 8.37 9.32 9.60
CA THR A 183 8.91 8.51 8.50
C THR A 183 8.82 9.23 7.14
N GLN A 184 7.68 9.83 6.81
CA GLN A 184 7.50 10.51 5.52
C GLN A 184 8.29 11.83 5.42
N SER A 185 8.59 12.45 6.56
CA SER A 185 9.43 13.66 6.61
C SER A 185 10.90 13.36 6.33
N HIS A 186 11.42 12.21 6.81
CA HIS A 186 12.84 11.87 6.76
C HIS A 186 13.22 10.92 5.62
N TYR A 187 12.26 10.15 5.08
CA TYR A 187 12.56 9.12 4.08
C TYR A 187 11.77 9.28 2.80
N LEU A 188 12.44 9.00 1.69
CA LEU A 188 11.82 8.61 0.45
C LEU A 188 11.81 7.08 0.39
N HIS A 189 10.83 6.52 -0.33
CA HIS A 189 10.76 5.09 -0.55
C HIS A 189 10.38 4.77 -2.00
N GLY A 190 10.73 3.56 -2.45
CA GLY A 190 10.45 3.17 -3.83
C GLY A 190 10.70 1.70 -4.12
N ILE A 191 10.30 1.28 -5.32
CA ILE A 191 10.50 -0.08 -5.87
C ILE A 191 11.17 0.07 -7.23
N ALA A 192 12.40 -0.42 -7.35
CA ALA A 192 13.15 -0.38 -8.60
C ALA A 192 12.66 -1.42 -9.61
N LYS A 193 12.90 -1.18 -10.89
CA LYS A 193 12.78 -2.21 -11.93
C LYS A 193 13.76 -3.35 -11.69
N THR A 194 13.44 -4.53 -12.20
CA THR A 194 14.33 -5.68 -12.20
C THR A 194 14.27 -6.41 -13.54
N ALA A 195 15.42 -6.87 -14.02
CA ALA A 195 15.49 -7.71 -15.20
C ALA A 195 15.21 -9.20 -14.90
N LYS A 196 15.11 -9.57 -13.61
CA LYS A 196 14.75 -10.93 -13.24
C LYS A 196 13.31 -11.22 -13.67
N PRO A 197 13.03 -12.39 -14.27
CA PRO A 197 11.66 -12.83 -14.51
C PRO A 197 10.94 -13.04 -13.17
N ILE A 198 9.90 -12.25 -12.92
CA ILE A 198 9.12 -12.28 -11.69
C ILE A 198 7.63 -12.16 -12.02
N GLY A 199 6.81 -12.65 -11.10
CA GLY A 199 5.36 -12.57 -11.19
C GLY A 199 4.78 -11.18 -10.87
N GLY A 200 3.45 -11.11 -10.94
CA GLY A 200 2.73 -9.88 -10.62
C GLY A 200 2.65 -9.64 -9.11
N ARG A 201 2.60 -8.37 -8.73
CA ARG A 201 2.44 -7.91 -7.34
C ARG A 201 1.34 -6.85 -7.27
N ILE A 202 0.42 -7.01 -6.34
CA ILE A 202 -0.53 -5.95 -5.95
C ILE A 202 -0.06 -5.37 -4.63
N ASN A 203 0.00 -4.05 -4.58
CA ASN A 203 0.24 -3.29 -3.36
C ASN A 203 -0.99 -2.42 -3.07
N LEU A 204 -1.44 -2.44 -1.82
CA LEU A 204 -2.51 -1.58 -1.33
C LEU A 204 -1.92 -0.60 -0.33
N THR A 205 -2.02 0.70 -0.63
CA THR A 205 -1.54 1.76 0.27
C THR A 205 -2.75 2.46 0.88
N PHE A 206 -3.07 2.10 2.13
CA PHE A 206 -4.15 2.68 2.91
C PHE A 206 -3.69 3.99 3.56
N ARG A 207 -4.53 5.01 3.50
CA ARG A 207 -4.28 6.35 4.01
C ARG A 207 -5.52 6.96 4.64
N HIS A 208 -5.32 7.97 5.46
CA HIS A 208 -6.39 8.82 5.96
C HIS A 208 -6.25 10.22 5.35
N LEU A 209 -7.12 10.55 4.40
CA LEU A 209 -7.21 11.90 3.82
C LEU A 209 -8.06 12.78 4.71
N ILE A 210 -7.55 13.93 5.05
CA ILE A 210 -8.28 14.99 5.76
C ILE A 210 -9.03 15.81 4.70
N PRO A 211 -10.37 15.81 4.68
CA PRO A 211 -11.12 16.61 3.73
C PRO A 211 -10.76 18.08 3.88
N ARG A 212 -10.43 18.76 2.77
CA ARG A 212 -10.28 20.21 2.81
C ARG A 212 -11.66 20.83 3.01
N ASN A 213 -11.90 21.46 4.15
CA ASN A 213 -13.05 22.35 4.30
C ASN A 213 -12.94 23.44 3.22
N ARG A 214 -13.93 23.51 2.37
CA ARG A 214 -14.07 24.57 1.37
C ARG A 214 -14.46 25.87 2.05
#